data_67a7a1016691a903b2cecbf78a59c968
#
_entry.id   67a7a1016691a903b2cecbf78a59c968
#
_cell.length_a   1.000
_cell.length_b   1.000
_cell.length_c   1.000
_cell.angle_alpha   90.00
_cell.angle_beta   90.00
_cell.angle_gamma   90.00
#
_symmetry.space_group_name_H-M   'P 1'
#
loop_
_entity.id
_entity.type
_entity.pdbx_description
1 polymer ?
#
loop_
_entity_poly.entity_id
_entity_poly.type
_entity_poly.pdbx_seq_one_letter_code
_entity_poly.pdbx_strand_id
1 'polypeptide(L)'
;MAASTTPIAVANGLRRIGGDLATWRRLRRLTAAQVADRAGVSRHTVMRLENGAGVGMESVLRIARALGVLDSLVGALDPYATDVGRMRSEEGLPERVRSPRLESRP
;
A
#
# COMPACT_ATOMS: atom_id res chain seq x y z
N MET A 1 17.49 -20.71 -6.39
CA MET A 1 17.11 -19.41 -6.88
C MET A 1 17.52 -18.30 -5.92
N ALA A 2 18.16 -17.30 -6.41
CA ALA A 2 18.54 -16.19 -5.57
C ALA A 2 17.31 -15.36 -5.17
N ALA A 3 17.26 -14.98 -3.92
CA ALA A 3 16.22 -14.06 -3.49
C ALA A 3 16.42 -12.72 -4.16
N SER A 4 15.33 -12.11 -4.58
CA SER A 4 15.40 -10.78 -5.13
C SER A 4 15.78 -9.80 -4.04
N THR A 5 16.72 -8.93 -4.35
CA THR A 5 17.03 -7.81 -3.46
C THR A 5 15.92 -6.79 -3.58
N THR A 6 15.38 -6.34 -2.45
CA THR A 6 14.37 -5.30 -2.47
C THR A 6 14.97 -4.00 -2.97
N PRO A 7 14.42 -3.41 -4.03
CA PRO A 7 14.91 -2.11 -4.50
C PRO A 7 14.85 -1.06 -3.40
N ILE A 8 15.80 -0.15 -3.41
CA ILE A 8 15.89 0.90 -2.38
C ILE A 8 14.60 1.71 -2.28
N ALA A 9 14.00 2.04 -3.42
CA ALA A 9 12.76 2.81 -3.43
C ALA A 9 11.62 2.07 -2.72
N VAL A 10 11.54 0.75 -2.92
CA VAL A 10 10.52 -0.08 -2.26
C VAL A 10 10.80 -0.17 -0.76
N ALA A 11 12.05 -0.39 -0.38
CA ALA A 11 12.42 -0.45 1.03
C ALA A 11 12.13 0.88 1.74
N ASN A 12 12.42 2.00 1.08
CA ASN A 12 12.11 3.32 1.61
C ASN A 12 10.60 3.52 1.75
N GLY A 13 9.84 3.06 0.76
CA GLY A 13 8.37 3.12 0.80
C GLY A 13 7.81 2.33 1.97
N LEU A 14 8.34 1.13 2.21
CA LEU A 14 7.91 0.32 3.36
C LEU A 14 8.17 1.03 4.67
N ARG A 15 9.37 1.59 4.83
CA ARG A 15 9.71 2.34 6.04
C ARG A 15 8.85 3.58 6.20
N ARG A 16 8.61 4.30 5.11
CA ARG A 16 7.82 5.52 5.14
C ARG A 16 6.37 5.23 5.53
N ILE A 17 5.77 4.27 4.85
CA ILE A 17 4.38 3.89 5.15
C ILE A 17 4.26 3.33 6.55
N GLY A 18 5.16 2.44 6.94
CA GLY A 18 5.15 1.88 8.29
C GLY A 18 5.30 2.96 9.36
N GLY A 19 6.22 3.90 9.15
CA GLY A 19 6.42 5.02 10.07
C GLY A 19 5.21 5.94 10.15
N ASP A 20 4.58 6.22 9.00
CA ASP A 20 3.39 7.07 8.98
C ASP A 20 2.23 6.39 9.70
N LEU A 21 2.05 5.08 9.52
CA LEU A 21 1.01 4.35 10.25
C LEU A 21 1.29 4.30 11.75
N ALA A 22 2.55 4.17 12.14
CA ALA A 22 2.92 4.25 13.55
C ALA A 22 2.59 5.62 14.13
N THR A 23 2.81 6.68 13.36
CA THR A 23 2.46 8.04 13.77
C THR A 23 0.94 8.18 13.92
N TRP A 24 0.16 7.68 12.97
CA TRP A 24 -1.29 7.68 13.09
C TRP A 24 -1.76 6.95 14.33
N ARG A 25 -1.14 5.80 14.63
CA ARG A 25 -1.47 5.05 15.84
C ARG A 25 -1.28 5.91 17.10
N ARG A 26 -0.14 6.61 17.17
CA ARG A 26 0.14 7.47 18.31
C ARG A 26 -0.80 8.67 18.38
N LEU A 27 -1.14 9.24 17.23
CA LEU A 27 -2.11 10.33 17.17
C LEU A 27 -3.49 9.88 17.66
N ARG A 28 -3.85 8.63 17.41
CA ARG A 28 -5.10 8.05 17.89
C ARG A 28 -4.99 7.54 19.34
N ARG A 29 -3.82 7.65 19.94
CA ARG A 29 -3.52 7.22 21.31
C ARG A 29 -3.81 5.73 21.51
N LEU A 30 -3.40 4.92 20.54
CA LEU A 30 -3.59 3.46 20.57
C LEU A 30 -2.25 2.77 20.72
N THR A 31 -2.26 1.66 21.48
CA THR A 31 -1.10 0.78 21.53
C THR A 31 -1.10 -0.14 20.31
N ALA A 32 0.05 -0.73 20.01
CA ALA A 32 0.13 -1.70 18.92
C ALA A 32 -0.82 -2.88 19.17
N ALA A 33 -0.96 -3.31 20.41
CA ALA A 33 -1.88 -4.40 20.76
C ALA A 33 -3.33 -4.01 20.47
N GLN A 34 -3.70 -2.77 20.78
CA GLN A 34 -5.07 -2.29 20.50
C GLN A 34 -5.36 -2.22 19.01
N VAL A 35 -4.38 -1.75 18.22
CA VAL A 35 -4.54 -1.72 16.77
C VAL A 35 -4.66 -3.14 16.23
N ALA A 36 -3.82 -4.05 16.69
CA ALA A 36 -3.88 -5.45 16.28
C ALA A 36 -5.25 -6.05 16.53
N ASP A 37 -5.78 -5.82 17.73
CA ASP A 37 -7.09 -6.33 18.10
C ASP A 37 -8.19 -5.77 17.20
N ARG A 38 -8.20 -4.47 16.98
CA ARG A 38 -9.20 -3.81 16.13
C ARG A 38 -9.07 -4.20 14.66
N ALA A 39 -7.86 -4.42 14.22
CA ALA A 39 -7.59 -4.78 12.82
C ALA A 39 -7.79 -6.26 12.54
N GLY A 40 -7.84 -7.10 13.58
CA GLY A 40 -7.94 -8.54 13.39
C GLY A 40 -6.64 -9.12 12.86
N VAL A 41 -5.51 -8.56 13.26
CA VAL A 41 -4.17 -9.08 12.91
C VAL A 41 -3.38 -9.31 14.19
N SER A 42 -2.24 -9.98 14.08
CA SER A 42 -1.39 -10.17 15.25
C SER A 42 -0.65 -8.88 15.58
N ARG A 43 -0.28 -8.74 16.85
CA ARG A 43 0.56 -7.63 17.28
C ARG A 43 1.90 -7.64 16.53
N HIS A 44 2.42 -8.83 16.26
CA HIS A 44 3.65 -9.00 15.51
C HIS A 44 3.52 -8.39 14.10
N THR A 45 2.38 -8.57 13.45
CA THR A 45 2.13 -7.98 12.14
C THR A 45 2.14 -6.46 12.19
N VAL A 46 1.52 -5.86 13.22
CA VAL A 46 1.56 -4.42 13.40
C VAL A 46 2.99 -3.94 13.58
N MET A 47 3.76 -4.61 14.43
CA MET A 47 5.14 -4.22 14.68
C MET A 47 6.00 -4.35 13.43
N ARG A 48 5.82 -5.42 12.67
CA ARG A 48 6.56 -5.60 11.42
C ARG A 48 6.26 -4.47 10.43
N LEU A 49 4.99 -4.13 10.28
CA LEU A 49 4.60 -3.06 9.36
C LEU A 49 5.22 -1.72 9.79
N GLU A 50 5.14 -1.40 11.08
CA GLU A 50 5.69 -0.14 11.59
C GLU A 50 7.20 -0.06 11.44
N ASN A 51 7.87 -1.20 11.45
CA ASN A 51 9.32 -1.27 11.29
C ASN A 51 9.76 -1.34 9.83
N GLY A 52 8.84 -1.24 8.90
CA GLY A 52 9.18 -1.25 7.48
C GLY A 52 9.41 -2.62 6.90
N ALA A 53 9.00 -3.67 7.58
CA ALA A 53 9.05 -5.02 7.03
C ALA A 53 7.88 -5.24 6.10
N GLY A 54 8.03 -6.16 5.15
CA GLY A 54 6.94 -6.51 4.26
C GLY A 54 5.85 -7.28 4.98
N VAL A 55 4.61 -6.88 4.76
CA VAL A 55 3.42 -7.60 5.24
C VAL A 55 2.42 -7.67 4.11
N GLY A 56 1.44 -8.55 4.24
CA GLY A 56 0.43 -8.67 3.19
C GLY A 56 -0.43 -7.43 3.07
N MET A 57 -0.90 -7.17 1.87
CA MET A 57 -1.72 -5.99 1.59
C MET A 57 -3.00 -5.97 2.43
N GLU A 58 -3.64 -7.12 2.60
CA GLU A 58 -4.85 -7.18 3.41
C GLU A 58 -4.58 -6.72 4.84
N SER A 59 -3.45 -7.13 5.42
CA SER A 59 -3.07 -6.68 6.76
C SER A 59 -2.88 -5.18 6.82
N VAL A 60 -2.25 -4.61 5.80
CA VAL A 60 -2.07 -3.15 5.70
C VAL A 60 -3.42 -2.45 5.71
N LEU A 61 -4.35 -2.93 4.89
CA LEU A 61 -5.67 -2.31 4.79
C LEU A 61 -6.47 -2.46 6.07
N ARG A 62 -6.37 -3.61 6.75
CA ARG A 62 -7.03 -3.81 8.05
C ARG A 62 -6.50 -2.83 9.09
N ILE A 63 -5.19 -2.63 9.12
CA ILE A 63 -4.56 -1.70 10.05
C ILE A 63 -4.95 -0.25 9.70
N ALA A 64 -4.92 0.11 8.43
CA ALA A 64 -5.33 1.44 7.98
C ALA A 64 -6.80 1.73 8.37
N ARG A 65 -7.67 0.72 8.24
CA ARG A 65 -9.06 0.85 8.65
C ARG A 65 -9.18 1.10 10.16
N ALA A 66 -8.44 0.34 10.95
CA ALA A 66 -8.44 0.50 12.41
C ALA A 66 -7.96 1.89 12.82
N LEU A 67 -7.09 2.50 12.04
CA LEU A 67 -6.55 3.84 12.30
C LEU A 67 -7.39 4.95 11.68
N GLY A 68 -8.39 4.62 10.88
CA GLY A 68 -9.25 5.62 10.25
C GLY A 68 -8.63 6.28 9.03
N VAL A 69 -7.65 5.64 8.39
CA VAL A 69 -6.97 6.20 7.22
C VAL A 69 -7.12 5.32 5.97
N LEU A 70 -8.03 4.35 5.99
CA LEU A 70 -8.21 3.46 4.85
C LEU A 70 -8.61 4.23 3.59
N ASP A 71 -9.55 5.16 3.70
CA ASP A 71 -10.01 5.89 2.52
C ASP A 71 -8.89 6.73 1.91
N SER A 72 -8.03 7.31 2.73
CA SER A 72 -6.87 8.06 2.24
C SER A 72 -5.92 7.14 1.47
N LEU A 73 -5.68 5.94 2.00
CA LEU A 73 -4.79 4.98 1.36
C LEU A 73 -5.37 4.51 0.02
N VAL A 74 -6.63 4.14 0.01
CA VAL A 74 -7.31 3.68 -1.19
C VAL A 74 -7.41 4.81 -2.22
N GLY A 75 -7.71 6.02 -1.77
CA GLY A 75 -7.85 7.17 -2.66
C GLY A 75 -6.54 7.62 -3.28
N ALA A 76 -5.40 7.32 -2.64
CA ALA A 76 -4.11 7.75 -3.15
C ALA A 76 -3.79 7.19 -4.53
N LEU A 77 -4.36 6.05 -4.90
CA LEU A 77 -4.11 5.40 -6.18
C LEU A 77 -5.22 5.66 -7.19
N ASP A 78 -6.24 6.42 -6.82
CA ASP A 78 -7.35 6.71 -7.74
C ASP A 78 -6.83 7.55 -8.91
N PRO A 79 -6.84 7.03 -10.14
CA PRO A 79 -6.31 7.76 -11.28
C PRO A 79 -7.12 9.02 -11.58
N TYR A 80 -8.41 9.03 -11.22
CA TYR A 80 -9.28 10.18 -11.49
C TYR A 80 -9.04 11.32 -10.51
N ALA A 81 -8.25 11.10 -9.46
CA ALA A 81 -7.81 12.16 -8.57
C ALA A 81 -6.61 12.93 -9.12
N THR A 82 -6.07 12.53 -10.29
CA THR A 82 -4.93 13.18 -10.92
C THR A 82 -5.35 13.78 -12.26
N ASP A 83 -4.63 14.82 -12.71
CA ASP A 83 -4.89 15.42 -14.01
C ASP A 83 -4.65 14.44 -15.15
N VAL A 84 -3.59 13.63 -15.04
CA VAL A 84 -3.27 12.63 -16.05
C VAL A 84 -4.38 11.60 -16.17
N GLY A 85 -4.86 11.10 -15.03
CA GLY A 85 -5.92 10.11 -15.03
C GLY A 85 -7.21 10.66 -15.63
N ARG A 86 -7.58 11.89 -15.28
CA ARG A 86 -8.77 12.52 -15.83
C ARG A 86 -8.66 12.71 -17.34
N MET A 87 -7.49 13.21 -17.79
CA MET A 87 -7.25 13.41 -19.19
C MET A 87 -7.33 12.10 -19.98
N ARG A 88 -6.74 11.05 -19.45
CA ARG A 88 -6.76 9.73 -20.09
C ARG A 88 -8.17 9.12 -20.15
N SER A 89 -8.97 9.39 -19.15
CA SER A 89 -10.35 8.85 -19.15
C SER A 89 -11.18 9.49 -20.26
N GLU A 90 -10.90 10.73 -20.63
CA GLU A 90 -11.60 11.40 -21.72
C GLU A 90 -11.24 10.80 -23.08
N GLU A 91 -10.07 10.20 -23.19
CA GLU A 91 -9.62 9.54 -24.42
C GLU A 91 -10.21 8.14 -24.56
N GLY A 92 -10.89 7.64 -23.49
CA GLY A 92 -11.36 6.28 -23.46
C GLY A 92 -10.24 5.33 -23.07
N LEU A 93 -10.54 4.46 -22.11
CA LEU A 93 -9.54 3.51 -21.62
C LEU A 93 -9.70 2.18 -22.32
N PRO A 94 -8.61 1.58 -22.80
CA PRO A 94 -8.70 0.24 -23.37
C PRO A 94 -8.94 -0.76 -22.25
N GLU A 95 -9.83 -1.71 -22.48
CA GLU A 95 -10.07 -2.80 -21.54
C GLU A 95 -8.85 -3.71 -21.46
N ARG A 96 -8.13 -3.84 -22.54
CA ARG A 96 -6.95 -4.67 -22.61
C ARG A 96 -5.85 -3.95 -23.36
N VAL A 97 -4.69 -3.89 -22.74
CA VAL A 97 -3.52 -3.33 -23.40
C VAL A 97 -2.77 -4.45 -24.10
N ARG A 98 -2.47 -4.25 -25.37
CA ARG A 98 -1.67 -5.21 -26.12
C ARG A 98 -0.20 -4.88 -25.94
N SER A 99 0.59 -5.92 -25.76
CA SER A 99 2.04 -5.77 -25.73
C SER A 99 2.55 -5.33 -27.11
N PRO A 100 3.71 -4.64 -27.18
CA PRO A 100 4.32 -4.32 -28.45
C PRO A 100 4.73 -5.60 -29.20
N ARG A 101 5.30 -5.42 -30.38
CA ARG A 101 5.62 -6.49 -31.28
C ARG A 101 6.57 -7.56 -30.73
N LEU A 102 7.11 -7.34 -29.55
CA LEU A 102 7.98 -8.33 -28.93
C LEU A 102 7.31 -9.68 -28.75
N GLU A 103 6.03 -9.69 -28.51
CA GLU A 103 5.31 -10.94 -28.32
C GLU A 103 5.23 -11.76 -29.60
N SER A 104 5.56 -11.17 -30.71
CA SER A 104 5.51 -11.88 -31.97
C SER A 104 6.82 -12.57 -32.33
N ARG A 105 7.80 -12.53 -31.46
CA ARG A 105 9.04 -13.19 -31.76
C ARG A 105 8.86 -14.69 -31.82
N PRO A 106 9.68 -15.34 -32.59
CA PRO A 106 9.54 -16.78 -32.81
C PRO A 106 9.64 -17.61 -31.57
#